data_bb79ec84964df4aafa604192c6ee8b12
#
_entry.id   bb79ec84964df4aafa604192c6ee8b12
#
_cell.length_a   1.000
_cell.length_b   1.000
_cell.length_c   1.000
_cell.angle_alpha   90.00
_cell.angle_beta   90.00
_cell.angle_gamma   90.00
#
_symmetry.space_group_name_H-M   'P 1'
#
loop_
_entity.id
_entity.type
_entity.pdbx_description
1 polymer ?
#
loop_
_entity_poly.entity_id
_entity_poly.type
_entity_poly.pdbx_seq_one_letter_code
_entity_poly.pdbx_strand_id
1 'polypeptide(L)'
;MTEQDPPRPSWAADGQLPAAVPGLVQTRTDLHRLAYAVLAVSRHGSTGRFGLRASQGGFGTPLFDGRFVRVVGTELVDDAESGERRIPLTTLRAAGDFVGVTPSFEPAAEHDSPPLGDVDLQLDIDGVRALFFANWFAFGWTLLETLRGDESLLDVGVTQLWPGHFDPAVEIGSAELTQRATYGASPGDGGHDEPYLYVGAWGDVDRSN
;
A
#
# COMPACT_ATOMS: atom_id res chain seq x y z
N MET A 1 6.62 23.26 -5.22
CA MET A 1 6.29 23.04 -3.81
C MET A 1 6.79 21.63 -3.49
N THR A 2 7.89 21.53 -2.77
CA THR A 2 8.38 20.26 -2.26
C THR A 2 7.40 19.78 -1.20
N GLU A 3 6.73 18.67 -1.48
CA GLU A 3 5.90 17.94 -0.51
C GLU A 3 6.86 17.54 0.64
N GLN A 4 6.77 18.26 1.76
CA GLN A 4 7.52 17.87 2.96
C GLN A 4 6.97 16.53 3.44
N ASP A 5 7.85 15.53 3.53
CA ASP A 5 7.51 14.24 4.12
C ASP A 5 6.90 14.46 5.51
N PRO A 6 5.73 13.93 5.79
CA PRO A 6 5.16 14.02 7.13
C PRO A 6 6.09 13.30 8.12
N PRO A 7 6.22 13.82 9.35
CA PRO A 7 7.03 13.19 10.38
C PRO A 7 6.57 11.74 10.60
N ARG A 8 7.52 10.87 11.00
CA ARG A 8 7.26 9.46 11.31
C ARG A 8 6.06 9.36 12.27
N PRO A 9 4.99 8.65 11.88
CA PRO A 9 3.80 8.57 12.71
C PRO A 9 4.11 7.83 14.03
N SER A 10 3.53 8.28 15.14
CA SER A 10 3.70 7.64 16.45
C SER A 10 3.20 6.19 16.52
N TRP A 11 2.39 5.76 15.55
CA TRP A 11 1.91 4.38 15.39
C TRP A 11 2.85 3.49 14.59
N ALA A 12 3.90 4.06 13.98
CA ALA A 12 4.89 3.26 13.26
C ALA A 12 5.51 2.25 14.24
N ALA A 13 5.50 0.99 13.83
CA ALA A 13 5.96 -0.13 14.67
C ALA A 13 7.38 0.12 15.19
N ASP A 14 7.67 -0.38 16.38
CA ASP A 14 9.01 -0.29 17.02
C ASP A 14 10.07 -1.17 16.31
N GLY A 15 9.91 -1.40 15.00
CA GLY A 15 10.80 -2.24 14.18
C GLY A 15 10.69 -3.73 14.47
N GLN A 16 9.66 -4.18 15.18
CA GLN A 16 9.43 -5.60 15.44
C GLN A 16 8.69 -6.25 14.27
N LEU A 17 9.21 -7.39 13.83
CA LEU A 17 8.53 -8.22 12.83
C LEU A 17 7.19 -8.72 13.42
N PRO A 18 6.06 -8.54 12.72
CA PRO A 18 4.78 -9.07 13.18
C PRO A 18 4.81 -10.59 13.35
N ALA A 19 4.12 -11.09 14.37
CA ALA A 19 3.98 -12.53 14.56
C ALA A 19 3.21 -13.16 13.39
N ALA A 20 3.70 -14.30 12.90
CA ALA A 20 3.09 -14.99 11.76
C ALA A 20 1.63 -15.40 12.05
N VAL A 21 0.77 -15.20 11.05
CA VAL A 21 -0.66 -15.57 11.08
C VAL A 21 -0.93 -16.44 9.84
N PRO A 22 -1.59 -17.60 9.97
CA PRO A 22 -1.88 -18.47 8.84
C PRO A 22 -3.05 -17.97 7.99
N GLY A 23 -3.09 -18.41 6.72
CA GLY A 23 -4.24 -18.21 5.83
C GLY A 23 -4.41 -16.77 5.34
N LEU A 24 -3.32 -16.08 5.06
CA LEU A 24 -3.32 -14.66 4.65
C LEU A 24 -3.90 -14.41 3.26
N VAL A 25 -3.83 -15.36 2.34
CA VAL A 25 -4.02 -15.17 0.89
C VAL A 25 -5.35 -14.51 0.55
N GLN A 26 -6.47 -15.01 1.09
CA GLN A 26 -7.80 -14.48 0.72
C GLN A 26 -7.98 -13.03 1.20
N THR A 27 -7.69 -12.76 2.49
CA THR A 27 -7.77 -11.39 3.04
C THR A 27 -6.81 -10.44 2.31
N ARG A 28 -5.59 -10.89 1.99
CA ARG A 28 -4.64 -10.13 1.15
C ARG A 28 -5.24 -9.78 -0.20
N THR A 29 -5.79 -10.76 -0.91
CA THR A 29 -6.38 -10.57 -2.25
C THR A 29 -7.49 -9.53 -2.22
N ASP A 30 -8.39 -9.60 -1.26
CA ASP A 30 -9.52 -8.66 -1.17
C ASP A 30 -9.09 -7.26 -0.72
N LEU A 31 -8.13 -7.14 0.20
CA LEU A 31 -7.53 -5.86 0.55
C LEU A 31 -6.74 -5.24 -0.62
N HIS A 32 -6.04 -6.06 -1.41
CA HIS A 32 -5.34 -5.62 -2.61
C HIS A 32 -6.32 -5.09 -3.67
N ARG A 33 -7.42 -5.82 -3.93
CA ARG A 33 -8.49 -5.36 -4.84
C ARG A 33 -9.06 -4.01 -4.39
N LEU A 34 -9.28 -3.82 -3.09
CA LEU A 34 -9.74 -2.57 -2.52
C LEU A 34 -8.71 -1.44 -2.71
N ALA A 35 -7.43 -1.73 -2.50
CA ALA A 35 -6.35 -0.76 -2.63
C ALA A 35 -6.29 -0.18 -4.05
N TYR A 36 -6.23 -1.02 -5.08
CA TYR A 36 -6.10 -0.52 -6.44
C TYR A 36 -7.44 -0.06 -7.04
N ALA A 37 -8.55 -0.78 -6.78
CA ALA A 37 -9.80 -0.52 -7.49
C ALA A 37 -10.65 0.60 -6.87
N VAL A 38 -10.41 0.94 -5.61
CA VAL A 38 -11.18 1.97 -4.90
C VAL A 38 -10.29 3.10 -4.40
N LEU A 39 -9.29 2.81 -3.56
CA LEU A 39 -8.49 3.85 -2.93
C LEU A 39 -7.61 4.58 -3.96
N ALA A 40 -6.87 3.83 -4.80
CA ALA A 40 -6.03 4.41 -5.82
C ALA A 40 -6.85 5.16 -6.88
N VAL A 41 -8.00 4.64 -7.28
CA VAL A 41 -8.95 5.32 -8.20
C VAL A 41 -9.44 6.63 -7.62
N SER A 42 -9.83 6.63 -6.34
CA SER A 42 -10.30 7.83 -5.63
C SER A 42 -9.25 8.95 -5.65
N ARG A 43 -8.00 8.64 -5.34
CA ARG A 43 -6.89 9.60 -5.38
C ARG A 43 -6.55 10.02 -6.81
N HIS A 44 -6.47 9.07 -7.73
CA HIS A 44 -6.07 9.32 -9.12
C HIS A 44 -7.04 10.26 -9.83
N GLY A 45 -8.34 10.08 -9.66
CA GLY A 45 -9.36 10.93 -10.29
C GLY A 45 -9.22 12.41 -9.92
N SER A 46 -8.66 12.71 -8.76
CA SER A 46 -8.49 14.07 -8.26
C SER A 46 -7.08 14.64 -8.52
N THR A 47 -6.04 13.81 -8.40
CA THR A 47 -4.65 14.28 -8.37
C THR A 47 -3.78 13.78 -9.53
N GLY A 48 -4.27 12.83 -10.32
CA GLY A 48 -3.48 12.09 -11.31
C GLY A 48 -2.45 11.13 -10.71
N ARG A 49 -2.46 10.95 -9.36
CA ARG A 49 -1.51 10.08 -8.63
C ARG A 49 -2.27 8.94 -7.95
N PHE A 50 -1.74 7.75 -7.97
CA PHE A 50 -2.39 6.55 -7.41
C PHE A 50 -1.64 5.88 -6.23
N GLY A 51 -0.41 6.31 -5.91
CA GLY A 51 0.36 5.77 -4.78
C GLY A 51 -0.41 5.91 -3.46
N LEU A 52 -0.32 4.90 -2.62
CA LEU A 52 -0.93 4.85 -1.30
C LEU A 52 0.16 4.95 -0.21
N ARG A 53 -0.25 4.80 1.05
CA ARG A 53 0.66 4.79 2.20
C ARG A 53 0.18 3.84 3.29
N ALA A 54 1.09 3.38 4.14
CA ALA A 54 0.70 2.78 5.41
C ALA A 54 0.02 3.83 6.29
N SER A 55 -0.98 3.41 7.04
CA SER A 55 -1.72 4.24 8.00
C SER A 55 -2.00 3.47 9.29
N GLN A 56 -2.39 4.19 10.33
CA GLN A 56 -2.75 3.56 11.59
C GLN A 56 -3.90 2.55 11.39
N GLY A 57 -3.66 1.30 11.73
CA GLY A 57 -4.64 0.21 11.61
C GLY A 57 -4.80 -0.34 10.20
N GLY A 58 -3.94 0.06 9.21
CA GLY A 58 -4.01 -0.44 7.84
C GLY A 58 -3.23 0.38 6.83
N PHE A 59 -3.91 0.79 5.78
CA PHE A 59 -3.33 1.56 4.68
C PHE A 59 -4.37 2.53 4.11
N GLY A 60 -3.93 3.49 3.31
CA GLY A 60 -4.84 4.46 2.73
C GLY A 60 -4.17 5.40 1.74
N THR A 61 -4.89 6.42 1.33
CA THR A 61 -4.37 7.48 0.48
C THR A 61 -3.49 8.43 1.30
N PRO A 62 -2.53 9.13 0.71
CA PRO A 62 -2.10 10.43 1.22
C PRO A 62 -3.29 11.42 1.28
N LEU A 63 -3.11 12.54 1.96
CA LEU A 63 -4.10 13.62 1.95
C LEU A 63 -4.30 14.14 0.51
N PHE A 64 -5.55 14.24 0.07
CA PHE A 64 -5.94 14.86 -1.19
C PHE A 64 -7.32 15.51 -1.03
N ASP A 65 -7.54 16.66 -1.63
CA ASP A 65 -8.80 17.43 -1.55
C ASP A 65 -9.36 17.62 -0.13
N GLY A 66 -8.47 17.82 0.86
CA GLY A 66 -8.86 17.99 2.25
C GLY A 66 -9.37 16.72 2.95
N ARG A 67 -9.15 15.55 2.35
CA ARG A 67 -9.54 14.24 2.92
C ARG A 67 -8.49 13.16 2.71
N PHE A 68 -8.53 12.11 3.48
CA PHE A 68 -7.84 10.87 3.17
C PHE A 68 -8.74 9.67 3.45
N VAL A 69 -8.68 8.69 2.53
CA VAL A 69 -9.46 7.47 2.60
C VAL A 69 -8.56 6.34 3.05
N ARG A 70 -8.96 5.60 4.07
CA ARG A 70 -8.12 4.54 4.65
C ARG A 70 -8.91 3.31 5.06
N VAL A 71 -8.26 2.18 5.00
CA VAL A 71 -8.73 0.92 5.59
C VAL A 71 -8.22 0.86 7.02
N VAL A 72 -9.09 0.53 7.96
CA VAL A 72 -8.78 0.30 9.37
C VAL A 72 -9.41 -1.03 9.78
N GLY A 73 -8.59 -2.08 9.86
CA GLY A 73 -9.10 -3.43 10.10
C GLY A 73 -10.10 -3.85 9.02
N THR A 74 -11.37 -4.00 9.37
CA THR A 74 -12.45 -4.41 8.47
C THR A 74 -13.37 -3.24 8.07
N GLU A 75 -12.93 -2.01 8.25
CA GLU A 75 -13.70 -0.80 7.94
C GLU A 75 -13.01 0.07 6.89
N LEU A 76 -13.80 0.73 6.06
CA LEU A 76 -13.38 1.85 5.21
C LEU A 76 -13.73 3.16 5.90
N VAL A 77 -12.75 4.02 6.04
CA VAL A 77 -12.84 5.31 6.72
C VAL A 77 -12.54 6.43 5.73
N ASP A 78 -13.42 7.39 5.65
CA ASP A 78 -13.24 8.65 4.92
C ASP A 78 -13.11 9.77 5.95
N ASP A 79 -11.91 10.30 6.09
CA ASP A 79 -11.56 11.31 7.08
C ASP A 79 -11.35 12.64 6.36
N ALA A 80 -12.31 13.53 6.52
CA ALA A 80 -12.36 14.83 5.87
C ALA A 80 -12.53 15.95 6.90
N GLU A 81 -12.31 17.21 6.48
CA GLU A 81 -12.54 18.38 7.34
C GLU A 81 -13.98 18.45 7.89
N SER A 82 -14.94 17.90 7.15
CA SER A 82 -16.35 17.81 7.56
C SER A 82 -16.61 16.76 8.65
N GLY A 83 -15.62 15.96 8.99
CA GLY A 83 -15.69 14.86 9.95
C GLY A 83 -15.41 13.49 9.34
N GLU A 84 -15.16 12.54 10.23
CA GLU A 84 -14.89 11.14 9.87
C GLU A 84 -16.18 10.37 9.61
N ARG A 85 -16.23 9.62 8.51
CA ARG A 85 -17.30 8.68 8.17
C ARG A 85 -16.71 7.27 8.07
N ARG A 86 -17.50 6.23 8.39
CA ARG A 86 -17.07 4.82 8.34
C ARG A 86 -18.15 3.92 7.80
N ILE A 87 -17.72 2.87 7.08
CA ILE A 87 -18.56 1.73 6.72
C ILE A 87 -17.81 0.41 6.91
N PRO A 88 -18.49 -0.70 7.19
CA PRO A 88 -17.87 -2.01 7.11
C PRO A 88 -17.50 -2.34 5.65
N LEU A 89 -16.39 -3.03 5.44
CA LEU A 89 -15.97 -3.54 4.14
C LEU A 89 -16.83 -4.75 3.76
N THR A 90 -17.74 -4.57 2.85
CA THR A 90 -18.65 -5.63 2.39
C THR A 90 -18.40 -6.01 0.93
N THR A 91 -18.47 -5.06 0.00
CA THR A 91 -18.21 -5.27 -1.42
C THR A 91 -17.37 -4.14 -1.97
N LEU A 92 -16.70 -4.34 -3.12
CA LEU A 92 -15.99 -3.25 -3.80
C LEU A 92 -16.95 -2.15 -4.26
N ARG A 93 -18.18 -2.52 -4.68
CA ARG A 93 -19.21 -1.54 -5.05
C ARG A 93 -19.58 -0.64 -3.87
N ALA A 94 -19.92 -1.23 -2.72
CA ALA A 94 -20.26 -0.45 -1.53
C ALA A 94 -19.12 0.48 -1.09
N ALA A 95 -17.87 0.02 -1.18
CA ALA A 95 -16.70 0.83 -0.90
C ALA A 95 -16.55 1.97 -1.91
N GLY A 96 -16.72 1.69 -3.22
CA GLY A 96 -16.69 2.70 -4.27
C GLY A 96 -17.77 3.77 -4.11
N ASP A 97 -19.02 3.35 -3.88
CA ASP A 97 -20.15 4.26 -3.65
C ASP A 97 -19.91 5.17 -2.44
N PHE A 98 -19.33 4.64 -1.38
CA PHE A 98 -19.01 5.39 -0.16
C PHE A 98 -18.00 6.52 -0.39
N VAL A 99 -16.99 6.30 -1.23
CA VAL A 99 -15.96 7.31 -1.53
C VAL A 99 -16.22 8.09 -2.82
N GLY A 100 -17.28 7.73 -3.56
CA GLY A 100 -17.72 8.43 -4.76
C GLY A 100 -16.98 8.03 -6.03
N VAL A 101 -16.54 6.76 -6.16
CA VAL A 101 -15.89 6.25 -7.38
C VAL A 101 -16.51 4.94 -7.86
N THR A 102 -16.39 4.67 -9.15
CA THR A 102 -16.67 3.35 -9.70
C THR A 102 -15.40 2.50 -9.57
N PRO A 103 -15.45 1.32 -8.92
CA PRO A 103 -14.30 0.42 -8.86
C PRO A 103 -13.73 0.14 -10.25
N SER A 104 -12.42 0.32 -10.44
CA SER A 104 -11.75 0.25 -11.73
C SER A 104 -10.39 -0.42 -11.59
N PHE A 105 -9.90 -1.00 -12.70
CA PHE A 105 -8.57 -1.62 -12.76
C PHE A 105 -7.52 -0.70 -13.42
N GLU A 106 -7.93 0.32 -14.16
CA GLU A 106 -7.05 1.09 -15.03
C GLU A 106 -5.76 1.61 -14.38
N PRO A 107 -5.77 2.21 -13.17
CA PRO A 107 -4.54 2.73 -12.56
C PRO A 107 -3.50 1.67 -12.19
N ALA A 108 -3.87 0.38 -12.20
CA ALA A 108 -3.02 -0.73 -11.79
C ALA A 108 -2.88 -1.83 -12.86
N ALA A 109 -3.43 -1.61 -14.06
CA ALA A 109 -3.55 -2.62 -15.12
C ALA A 109 -2.21 -3.19 -15.64
N GLU A 110 -1.10 -2.49 -15.42
CA GLU A 110 0.25 -2.89 -15.88
C GLU A 110 1.04 -3.68 -14.81
N HIS A 111 0.42 -3.99 -13.68
CA HIS A 111 1.07 -4.62 -12.52
C HIS A 111 0.45 -5.98 -12.17
N ASP A 112 1.07 -6.71 -11.25
CA ASP A 112 0.65 -8.05 -10.80
C ASP A 112 -0.60 -8.05 -9.90
N SER A 113 -1.53 -7.12 -10.15
CA SER A 113 -2.77 -7.01 -9.39
C SER A 113 -3.69 -8.21 -9.62
N PRO A 114 -4.37 -8.71 -8.58
CA PRO A 114 -5.40 -9.72 -8.78
C PRO A 114 -6.52 -9.18 -9.68
N PRO A 115 -7.22 -10.05 -10.43
CA PRO A 115 -8.35 -9.62 -11.26
C PRO A 115 -9.40 -8.86 -10.43
N LEU A 116 -10.01 -7.82 -11.03
CA LEU A 116 -11.09 -7.07 -10.38
C LEU A 116 -12.24 -7.98 -9.94
N GLY A 117 -12.59 -8.92 -10.81
CA GLY A 117 -13.67 -9.86 -10.57
C GLY A 117 -15.04 -9.16 -10.47
N ASP A 118 -16.01 -9.85 -9.86
CA ASP A 118 -17.31 -9.29 -9.58
C ASP A 118 -17.22 -8.32 -8.39
N VAL A 119 -17.61 -7.06 -8.62
CA VAL A 119 -17.54 -6.00 -7.61
C VAL A 119 -18.67 -6.08 -6.56
N ASP A 120 -19.67 -6.90 -6.80
CA ASP A 120 -20.80 -7.15 -5.90
C ASP A 120 -20.60 -8.38 -4.99
N LEU A 121 -19.52 -9.15 -5.22
CA LEU A 121 -19.17 -10.24 -4.31
C LEU A 121 -18.74 -9.73 -2.94
N GLN A 122 -19.19 -10.46 -1.92
CA GLN A 122 -18.77 -10.22 -0.52
C GLN A 122 -17.26 -10.39 -0.39
N LEU A 123 -16.59 -9.38 0.16
CA LEU A 123 -15.17 -9.44 0.52
C LEU A 123 -15.00 -10.36 1.74
N ASP A 124 -14.00 -11.23 1.70
CA ASP A 124 -13.64 -12.13 2.80
C ASP A 124 -12.42 -11.58 3.55
N ILE A 125 -12.68 -10.53 4.34
CA ILE A 125 -11.64 -9.84 5.12
C ILE A 125 -11.77 -10.25 6.59
N ASP A 126 -10.84 -11.09 7.04
CA ASP A 126 -10.73 -11.50 8.43
C ASP A 126 -10.01 -10.43 9.26
N GLY A 127 -10.58 -10.05 10.41
CA GLY A 127 -10.07 -8.95 11.24
C GLY A 127 -8.68 -9.20 11.82
N VAL A 128 -8.33 -10.46 12.17
CA VAL A 128 -6.99 -10.80 12.67
C VAL A 128 -5.94 -10.68 11.59
N ARG A 129 -6.28 -11.14 10.37
CA ARG A 129 -5.40 -11.04 9.20
C ARG A 129 -5.28 -9.60 8.69
N ALA A 130 -6.37 -8.84 8.72
CA ALA A 130 -6.33 -7.41 8.40
C ALA A 130 -5.41 -6.65 9.37
N LEU A 131 -5.47 -6.94 10.67
CA LEU A 131 -4.55 -6.38 11.67
C LEU A 131 -3.10 -6.82 11.42
N PHE A 132 -2.88 -8.07 11.01
CA PHE A 132 -1.54 -8.53 10.62
C PHE A 132 -0.99 -7.67 9.46
N PHE A 133 -1.76 -7.43 8.39
CA PHE A 133 -1.31 -6.59 7.27
C PHE A 133 -1.09 -5.14 7.69
N ALA A 134 -1.91 -4.59 8.58
CA ALA A 134 -1.68 -3.26 9.16
C ALA A 134 -0.31 -3.17 9.84
N ASN A 135 0.04 -4.18 10.66
CA ASN A 135 1.32 -4.25 11.35
C ASN A 135 2.48 -4.51 10.36
N TRP A 136 2.27 -5.33 9.32
CA TRP A 136 3.26 -5.57 8.28
C TRP A 136 3.59 -4.31 7.51
N PHE A 137 2.58 -3.56 7.07
CA PHE A 137 2.78 -2.29 6.37
C PHE A 137 3.45 -1.23 7.27
N ALA A 138 3.07 -1.17 8.55
CA ALA A 138 3.72 -0.29 9.51
C ALA A 138 5.20 -0.65 9.72
N PHE A 139 5.51 -1.94 9.83
CA PHE A 139 6.88 -2.47 9.92
C PHE A 139 7.68 -2.13 8.66
N GLY A 140 7.18 -2.50 7.48
CA GLY A 140 7.85 -2.25 6.21
C GLY A 140 8.07 -0.75 5.97
N TRP A 141 7.05 0.07 6.22
CA TRP A 141 7.16 1.53 6.12
C TRP A 141 8.27 2.09 7.03
N THR A 142 8.29 1.66 8.29
CA THR A 142 9.30 2.07 9.26
C THR A 142 10.71 1.71 8.82
N LEU A 143 10.90 0.48 8.31
CA LEU A 143 12.18 -0.01 7.80
C LEU A 143 12.65 0.83 6.60
N LEU A 144 11.76 1.08 5.64
CA LEU A 144 12.08 1.87 4.45
C LEU A 144 12.37 3.34 4.77
N GLU A 145 11.63 3.96 5.70
CA GLU A 145 11.92 5.33 6.16
C GLU A 145 13.26 5.41 6.93
N THR A 146 13.63 4.35 7.65
CA THR A 146 14.95 4.27 8.29
C THR A 146 16.06 4.19 7.25
N LEU A 147 15.87 3.38 6.20
CA LEU A 147 16.79 3.30 5.07
C LEU A 147 16.89 4.65 4.34
N ARG A 148 15.78 5.33 4.07
CA ARG A 148 15.76 6.66 3.44
C ARG A 148 16.49 7.73 4.24
N GLY A 149 16.55 7.60 5.55
CA GLY A 149 17.27 8.50 6.45
C GLY A 149 18.79 8.34 6.44
N ASP A 150 19.35 7.38 5.70
CA ASP A 150 20.80 7.22 5.56
C ASP A 150 21.35 8.25 4.58
N GLU A 151 22.10 9.24 5.13
CA GLU A 151 22.69 10.34 4.39
C GLU A 151 23.78 9.90 3.38
N SER A 152 24.24 8.65 3.44
CA SER A 152 25.20 8.09 2.49
C SER A 152 24.56 7.66 1.17
N LEU A 153 23.23 7.52 1.13
CA LEU A 153 22.48 7.09 -0.05
C LEU A 153 22.24 8.25 -1.01
N LEU A 154 22.29 7.97 -2.30
CA LEU A 154 22.06 8.94 -3.36
C LEU A 154 20.73 8.66 -4.06
N ASP A 155 20.11 9.72 -4.58
CA ASP A 155 18.87 9.66 -5.38
C ASP A 155 17.77 8.83 -4.70
N VAL A 156 17.48 9.18 -3.45
CA VAL A 156 16.50 8.49 -2.61
C VAL A 156 15.09 8.95 -2.97
N GLY A 157 14.26 8.03 -3.42
CA GLY A 157 12.85 8.25 -3.73
C GLY A 157 11.96 8.43 -2.50
N VAL A 158 10.66 8.52 -2.73
CA VAL A 158 9.65 8.61 -1.67
C VAL A 158 9.09 7.22 -1.42
N THR A 159 8.97 6.80 -0.15
CA THR A 159 8.28 5.56 0.19
C THR A 159 6.80 5.67 -0.20
N GLN A 160 6.30 4.70 -0.94
CA GLN A 160 4.89 4.58 -1.31
C GLN A 160 4.42 3.15 -1.10
N LEU A 161 3.15 2.97 -0.80
CA LEU A 161 2.48 1.69 -0.96
C LEU A 161 1.93 1.66 -2.38
N TRP A 162 2.49 0.80 -3.22
CA TRP A 162 2.15 0.68 -4.64
C TRP A 162 0.89 -0.17 -4.79
N PRO A 163 -0.24 0.40 -5.24
CA PRO A 163 -1.50 -0.35 -5.29
C PRO A 163 -1.46 -1.52 -6.27
N GLY A 164 -0.60 -1.48 -7.29
CA GLY A 164 -0.46 -2.57 -8.26
C GLY A 164 0.23 -3.82 -7.71
N HIS A 165 1.15 -3.66 -6.76
CA HIS A 165 1.87 -4.75 -6.08
C HIS A 165 1.41 -4.95 -4.64
N PHE A 166 0.67 -4.00 -4.10
CA PHE A 166 0.16 -3.95 -2.73
C PHE A 166 1.26 -3.96 -1.66
N ASP A 167 2.37 -3.33 -1.94
CA ASP A 167 3.55 -3.30 -1.08
C ASP A 167 4.07 -1.88 -0.83
N PRO A 168 4.52 -1.55 0.37
CA PRO A 168 5.36 -0.40 0.59
C PRO A 168 6.74 -0.63 -0.03
N ALA A 169 7.19 0.33 -0.84
CA ALA A 169 8.50 0.28 -1.48
C ALA A 169 9.10 1.67 -1.67
N VAL A 170 10.42 1.71 -1.82
CA VAL A 170 11.20 2.91 -2.13
C VAL A 170 12.27 2.58 -3.17
N GLU A 171 12.48 3.49 -4.10
CA GLU A 171 13.56 3.41 -5.09
C GLU A 171 14.75 4.23 -4.62
N ILE A 172 15.95 3.64 -4.66
CA ILE A 172 17.19 4.26 -4.21
C ILE A 172 18.28 4.01 -5.25
N GLY A 173 19.12 5.02 -5.47
CA GLY A 173 20.27 4.96 -6.35
C GLY A 173 20.05 5.58 -7.72
N SER A 174 21.15 5.87 -8.41
CA SER A 174 21.14 6.56 -9.69
C SER A 174 20.86 5.61 -10.86
N ALA A 175 19.83 5.93 -11.65
CA ALA A 175 19.54 5.23 -12.90
C ALA A 175 20.65 5.44 -13.94
N GLU A 176 21.29 6.62 -13.95
CA GLU A 176 22.38 6.95 -14.87
C GLU A 176 23.62 6.10 -14.61
N LEU A 177 23.87 5.75 -13.35
CA LEU A 177 25.01 4.92 -12.94
C LEU A 177 24.69 3.43 -12.94
N THR A 178 23.49 3.01 -13.40
CA THR A 178 23.02 1.61 -13.31
C THR A 178 23.08 1.02 -11.89
N GLN A 179 22.92 1.88 -10.89
CA GLN A 179 23.01 1.53 -9.46
C GLN A 179 21.69 1.82 -8.74
N ARG A 180 20.56 1.65 -9.42
CA ARG A 180 19.22 1.84 -8.86
C ARG A 180 18.62 0.51 -8.46
N ALA A 181 17.97 0.50 -7.31
CA ALA A 181 17.19 -0.65 -6.82
C ALA A 181 15.89 -0.20 -6.17
N THR A 182 14.90 -1.07 -6.23
CA THR A 182 13.67 -0.99 -5.43
C THR A 182 13.85 -1.83 -4.19
N TYR A 183 13.60 -1.24 -3.03
CA TYR A 183 13.54 -1.92 -1.73
C TYR A 183 12.09 -1.96 -1.30
N GLY A 184 11.59 -3.13 -0.92
CA GLY A 184 10.18 -3.26 -0.59
C GLY A 184 9.86 -4.31 0.47
N ALA A 185 8.63 -4.26 0.96
CA ALA A 185 8.08 -5.18 1.95
C ALA A 185 6.75 -5.75 1.42
N SER A 186 6.84 -6.82 0.63
CA SER A 186 5.69 -7.48 0.04
C SER A 186 4.84 -8.17 1.12
N PRO A 187 3.51 -8.05 1.08
CA PRO A 187 2.61 -8.83 1.94
C PRO A 187 2.43 -10.28 1.46
N GLY A 188 3.24 -10.72 0.53
CA GLY A 188 3.07 -11.90 -0.28
C GLY A 188 2.45 -11.57 -1.64
N ASP A 189 2.52 -12.50 -2.58
CA ASP A 189 2.04 -12.36 -3.97
C ASP A 189 1.52 -13.69 -4.53
N GLY A 190 1.38 -13.80 -5.86
CA GLY A 190 0.96 -15.02 -6.55
C GLY A 190 1.96 -16.17 -6.49
N GLY A 191 3.22 -15.89 -6.18
CA GLY A 191 4.30 -16.88 -6.04
C GLY A 191 4.69 -17.21 -4.60
N HIS A 192 4.34 -16.31 -3.66
CA HIS A 192 4.71 -16.42 -2.24
C HIS A 192 3.51 -16.06 -1.35
N ASP A 193 2.98 -17.04 -0.64
CA ASP A 193 1.83 -16.82 0.23
C ASP A 193 2.15 -15.97 1.47
N GLU A 194 3.41 -16.01 1.92
CA GLU A 194 3.89 -15.31 3.12
C GLU A 194 4.56 -13.97 2.76
N PRO A 195 4.48 -12.98 3.66
CA PRO A 195 5.17 -11.72 3.49
C PRO A 195 6.70 -11.86 3.48
N TYR A 196 7.38 -11.01 2.70
CA TYR A 196 8.83 -10.99 2.57
C TYR A 196 9.37 -9.58 2.28
N LEU A 197 10.65 -9.38 2.61
CA LEU A 197 11.41 -8.20 2.19
C LEU A 197 12.16 -8.52 0.90
N TYR A 198 12.29 -7.52 0.01
CA TYR A 198 13.01 -7.72 -1.24
C TYR A 198 13.87 -6.52 -1.63
N VAL A 199 14.86 -6.81 -2.48
CA VAL A 199 15.64 -5.82 -3.22
C VAL A 199 15.60 -6.20 -4.69
N GLY A 200 15.00 -5.34 -5.51
CA GLY A 200 14.91 -5.49 -6.96
C GLY A 200 15.87 -4.53 -7.65
N ALA A 201 17.03 -5.03 -8.10
CA ALA A 201 17.97 -4.21 -8.84
C ALA A 201 17.44 -3.87 -10.24
N TRP A 202 17.67 -2.64 -10.69
CA TRP A 202 17.29 -2.16 -12.01
C TRP A 202 18.44 -2.34 -13.02
N GLY A 203 18.11 -2.68 -14.27
CA GLY A 203 19.08 -2.89 -15.35
C GLY A 203 19.65 -4.31 -15.40
N ASP A 204 20.64 -4.49 -16.26
CA ASP A 204 21.34 -5.78 -16.45
C ASP A 204 22.28 -6.03 -15.28
N VAL A 205 21.79 -6.64 -14.22
CA VAL A 205 22.60 -7.09 -13.10
C VAL A 205 23.01 -8.52 -13.36
N ASP A 206 24.34 -8.77 -13.35
CA ASP A 206 24.87 -10.14 -13.39
C ASP A 206 24.43 -10.89 -12.13
N ARG A 207 23.50 -11.83 -12.31
CA ARG A 207 22.93 -12.68 -11.24
C ARG A 207 23.65 -14.03 -11.15
N SER A 208 24.87 -14.14 -11.68
CA SER A 208 25.66 -15.38 -11.75
C SER A 208 26.45 -15.73 -10.48
N ASN A 209 26.16 -15.09 -9.32
CA ASN A 209 26.76 -15.44 -8.01
C ASN A 209 25.74 -16.09 -7.10
#